data_1c2a8e12f1382332d6666a540f56414d
#
_entry.id   1c2a8e12f1382332d6666a540f56414d
#
_cell.length_a   1.000
_cell.length_b   1.000
_cell.length_c   1.000
_cell.angle_alpha   90.00
_cell.angle_beta   90.00
_cell.angle_gamma   90.00
#
_symmetry.space_group_name_H-M   'P 1'
#
loop_
_entity.id
_entity.type
_entity.pdbx_description
1 polymer ?
#
loop_
_entity_poly.entity_id
_entity_poly.type
_entity_poly.pdbx_seq_one_letter_code
_entity_poly.pdbx_strand_id
1 'polypeptide(L)'
;LTDSLDPWIIHVIYLVISDHFSTYIIKEGTMYAKAKRLTQWGSCDLGERGYSPIEILRYFYGSDLYINTAEAISGIPASWPGEDLVIGSSGNKVRQIQEQLDAVATVYSAVPRIAADGIYGPATARAVEAFQSVFGLPVTGTVDFSTWYKISHIYVGVTRIAELK
;
A
#
# COMPACT_ATOMS: atom_id res chain seq x y z
N LEU A 1 18.10 -12.87 -23.56
CA LEU A 1 18.19 -11.88 -22.48
C LEU A 1 16.77 -11.62 -21.99
N THR A 2 16.31 -12.45 -21.06
CA THR A 2 15.04 -12.30 -20.35
C THR A 2 15.34 -11.44 -19.11
N ASP A 3 15.28 -10.11 -19.26
CA ASP A 3 15.13 -9.25 -18.09
C ASP A 3 13.74 -9.53 -17.51
N SER A 4 13.71 -10.35 -16.46
CA SER A 4 12.51 -10.58 -15.68
C SER A 4 12.02 -9.24 -15.16
N LEU A 5 10.81 -8.86 -15.55
CA LEU A 5 10.12 -7.72 -14.97
C LEU A 5 10.27 -7.79 -13.46
N ASP A 6 10.79 -6.72 -12.88
CA ASP A 6 11.02 -6.61 -11.43
C ASP A 6 9.70 -6.98 -10.71
N PRO A 7 9.70 -7.99 -9.84
CA PRO A 7 8.51 -8.41 -9.09
C PRO A 7 7.81 -7.24 -8.37
N TRP A 8 8.55 -6.15 -8.12
CA TRP A 8 8.07 -4.93 -7.48
C TRP A 8 7.06 -4.15 -8.32
N ILE A 9 7.21 -4.12 -9.65
CA ILE A 9 6.27 -3.42 -10.55
C ILE A 9 4.91 -4.13 -10.54
N ILE A 10 4.94 -5.46 -10.52
CA ILE A 10 3.72 -6.28 -10.42
C ILE A 10 3.06 -6.08 -9.04
N HIS A 11 3.85 -5.92 -7.99
CA HIS A 11 3.36 -5.76 -6.61
C HIS A 11 2.68 -4.40 -6.37
N VAL A 12 3.22 -3.32 -6.91
CA VAL A 12 2.61 -1.98 -6.82
C VAL A 12 1.29 -1.93 -7.60
N ILE A 13 1.25 -2.55 -8.78
CA ILE A 13 0.00 -2.67 -9.56
C ILE A 13 -1.01 -3.55 -8.82
N TYR A 14 -0.57 -4.61 -8.13
CA TYR A 14 -1.43 -5.50 -7.35
C TYR A 14 -2.02 -4.81 -6.11
N LEU A 15 -1.26 -3.99 -5.40
CA LEU A 15 -1.72 -3.22 -4.23
C LEU A 15 -2.80 -2.19 -4.57
N VAL A 16 -2.75 -1.59 -5.74
CA VAL A 16 -3.75 -0.62 -6.21
C VAL A 16 -5.03 -1.32 -6.71
N ILE A 17 -4.96 -2.60 -7.07
CA ILE A 17 -6.02 -3.29 -7.80
C ILE A 17 -6.71 -4.40 -7.00
N SER A 18 -6.08 -4.97 -5.96
CA SER A 18 -6.60 -6.15 -5.24
C SER A 18 -7.70 -5.84 -4.22
N ASP A 19 -7.79 -4.61 -3.74
CA ASP A 19 -8.88 -4.21 -2.89
C ASP A 19 -10.07 -3.70 -3.73
N HIS A 20 -11.25 -4.17 -3.41
CA HIS A 20 -12.59 -3.89 -3.94
C HIS A 20 -12.94 -2.41 -4.16
N PHE A 21 -11.98 -1.58 -4.49
CA PHE A 21 -12.21 -0.22 -4.94
C PHE A 21 -12.53 -0.24 -6.44
N SER A 22 -13.75 0.13 -6.75
CA SER A 22 -14.06 0.66 -8.08
C SER A 22 -13.08 1.80 -8.32
N THR A 23 -12.01 1.53 -9.04
CA THR A 23 -11.03 2.55 -9.40
C THR A 23 -11.74 3.51 -10.34
N TYR A 24 -12.16 4.64 -9.81
CA TYR A 24 -12.70 5.72 -10.62
C TYR A 24 -11.50 6.44 -11.23
N ILE A 25 -11.36 6.33 -12.54
CA ILE A 25 -10.42 7.16 -13.29
C ILE A 25 -11.14 8.48 -13.55
N ILE A 26 -10.65 9.55 -12.95
CA ILE A 26 -11.15 10.90 -13.18
C ILE A 26 -10.34 11.48 -14.34
N LYS A 27 -10.99 11.69 -15.48
CA LYS A 27 -10.46 12.46 -16.59
C LYS A 27 -11.27 13.75 -16.71
N GLU A 28 -10.61 14.90 -16.60
CA GLU A 28 -11.24 16.24 -16.74
C GLU A 28 -12.51 16.44 -15.91
N GLY A 29 -12.54 15.92 -14.66
CA GLY A 29 -13.69 16.07 -13.76
C GLY A 29 -14.88 15.14 -14.05
N THR A 30 -14.77 14.24 -15.01
CA THR A 30 -15.85 13.29 -15.36
C THR A 30 -15.50 11.87 -14.92
N MET A 31 -16.41 11.23 -14.19
CA MET A 31 -16.24 9.87 -13.68
C MET A 31 -16.62 8.83 -14.74
N TYR A 32 -15.67 8.01 -15.19
CA TYR A 32 -15.92 6.94 -16.17
C TYR A 32 -16.14 5.59 -15.48
N ALA A 33 -17.33 5.06 -15.58
CA ALA A 33 -17.76 3.82 -14.94
C ALA A 33 -17.45 2.54 -15.72
N LYS A 34 -16.55 2.54 -16.70
CA LYS A 34 -16.23 1.36 -17.55
C LYS A 34 -14.77 1.19 -17.85
N ALA A 35 -13.93 1.07 -16.81
CA ALA A 35 -12.61 0.49 -17.02
C ALA A 35 -12.74 -1.05 -17.10
N LYS A 36 -12.21 -1.67 -18.14
CA LYS A 36 -11.96 -3.11 -18.15
C LYS A 36 -11.06 -3.37 -16.95
N ARG A 37 -11.51 -4.20 -16.00
CA ARG A 37 -10.66 -4.54 -14.84
C ARG A 37 -9.36 -5.16 -15.36
N LEU A 38 -8.24 -4.59 -14.94
CA LEU A 38 -6.96 -5.27 -15.05
C LEU A 38 -7.08 -6.59 -14.29
N THR A 39 -7.00 -7.70 -14.99
CA THR A 39 -7.01 -9.03 -14.38
C THR A 39 -5.58 -9.54 -14.30
N GLN A 40 -5.24 -10.24 -13.22
CA GLN A 40 -3.91 -10.85 -13.06
C GLN A 40 -3.52 -11.70 -14.27
N TRP A 41 -4.41 -12.56 -14.75
CA TRP A 41 -4.17 -13.42 -15.90
C TRP A 41 -4.10 -12.65 -17.20
N GLY A 42 -4.93 -11.62 -17.38
CA GLY A 42 -4.90 -10.79 -18.58
C GLY A 42 -3.63 -9.95 -18.70
N SER A 43 -3.10 -9.44 -17.58
CA SER A 43 -1.81 -8.73 -17.60
C SER A 43 -0.63 -9.68 -17.82
N CYS A 44 -0.70 -10.89 -17.28
CA CYS A 44 0.31 -11.93 -17.50
C CYS A 44 0.38 -12.34 -19.00
N ASP A 45 -0.75 -12.65 -19.62
CA ASP A 45 -0.84 -13.00 -21.05
C ASP A 45 -0.25 -11.88 -21.94
N LEU A 46 -0.57 -10.63 -21.65
CA LEU A 46 -0.01 -9.50 -22.41
C LEU A 46 1.50 -9.35 -22.18
N GLY A 47 1.98 -9.58 -20.96
CA GLY A 47 3.42 -9.58 -20.64
C GLY A 47 4.18 -10.68 -21.37
N GLU A 48 3.65 -11.90 -21.39
CA GLU A 48 4.21 -13.03 -22.16
C GLU A 48 4.24 -12.77 -23.67
N ARG A 49 3.31 -11.96 -24.16
CA ARG A 49 3.25 -11.51 -25.57
C ARG A 49 4.16 -10.33 -25.88
N GLY A 50 4.96 -9.88 -24.88
CA GLY A 50 5.97 -8.83 -25.04
C GLY A 50 5.46 -7.40 -24.89
N TYR A 51 4.25 -7.18 -24.36
CA TYR A 51 3.75 -5.84 -24.07
C TYR A 51 4.50 -5.25 -22.87
N SER A 52 4.91 -4.00 -22.99
CA SER A 52 5.49 -3.25 -21.88
C SER A 52 4.45 -2.93 -20.80
N PRO A 53 4.85 -2.64 -19.55
CA PRO A 53 3.92 -2.31 -18.47
C PRO A 53 2.96 -1.16 -18.80
N ILE A 54 3.44 -0.12 -19.50
CA ILE A 54 2.60 1.02 -19.90
C ILE A 54 1.61 0.63 -20.99
N GLU A 55 1.97 -0.25 -21.91
CA GLU A 55 1.06 -0.74 -22.95
C GLU A 55 -0.02 -1.63 -22.32
N ILE A 56 0.33 -2.47 -21.34
CA ILE A 56 -0.63 -3.26 -20.57
C ILE A 56 -1.63 -2.34 -19.84
N LEU A 57 -1.14 -1.33 -19.17
CA LEU A 57 -2.01 -0.35 -18.51
C LEU A 57 -2.92 0.37 -19.50
N ARG A 58 -2.39 0.81 -20.64
CA ARG A 58 -3.17 1.46 -21.69
C ARG A 58 -4.21 0.54 -22.33
N TYR A 59 -3.92 -0.76 -22.43
CA TYR A 59 -4.88 -1.75 -22.94
C TYR A 59 -6.13 -1.82 -22.05
N PHE A 60 -5.98 -1.76 -20.72
CA PHE A 60 -7.09 -1.86 -19.80
C PHE A 60 -7.76 -0.52 -19.48
N TYR A 61 -7.00 0.56 -19.43
CA TYR A 61 -7.45 1.88 -18.93
C TYR A 61 -7.56 2.95 -20.01
N GLY A 62 -7.09 2.71 -21.22
CA GLY A 62 -7.16 3.63 -22.33
C GLY A 62 -5.81 4.21 -22.75
N SER A 63 -5.72 4.64 -24.01
CA SER A 63 -4.48 5.09 -24.64
C SER A 63 -3.95 6.43 -24.10
N ASP A 64 -4.80 7.20 -23.47
CA ASP A 64 -4.51 8.50 -22.89
C ASP A 64 -3.98 8.42 -21.44
N LEU A 65 -3.81 7.20 -20.93
CA LEU A 65 -3.10 6.98 -19.67
C LEU A 65 -1.64 7.41 -19.82
N TYR A 66 -1.16 8.24 -18.92
CA TYR A 66 0.25 8.57 -18.76
C TYR A 66 0.72 8.20 -17.36
N ILE A 67 2.00 7.83 -17.25
CA ILE A 67 2.66 7.60 -15.96
C ILE A 67 3.43 8.87 -15.62
N ASN A 68 3.12 9.45 -14.48
CA ASN A 68 3.93 10.52 -13.92
C ASN A 68 5.01 9.90 -13.03
N THR A 69 6.27 10.12 -13.36
CA THR A 69 7.39 9.68 -12.52
C THR A 69 7.76 10.79 -11.55
N ALA A 70 7.59 10.56 -10.27
CA ALA A 70 8.12 11.45 -9.27
C ALA A 70 9.52 10.98 -8.87
N GLU A 71 10.51 11.89 -8.87
CA GLU A 71 11.89 11.59 -8.45
C GLU A 71 12.00 11.19 -6.97
N ALA A 72 11.04 11.63 -6.15
CA ALA A 72 10.90 11.19 -4.77
C ALA A 72 9.42 11.18 -4.39
N ILE A 73 8.87 10.00 -4.15
CA ILE A 73 7.58 9.85 -3.50
C ILE A 73 7.86 9.55 -2.04
N SER A 74 7.85 10.58 -1.20
CA SER A 74 7.94 10.40 0.25
C SER A 74 6.61 9.81 0.76
N GLY A 75 6.71 8.84 1.66
CA GLY A 75 5.54 8.32 2.36
C GLY A 75 4.85 7.11 1.72
N ILE A 76 5.32 6.58 0.59
CA ILE A 76 4.78 5.31 0.07
C ILE A 76 5.17 4.18 1.03
N PRO A 77 4.19 3.41 1.54
CA PRO A 77 4.48 2.27 2.39
C PRO A 77 5.33 1.24 1.64
N ALA A 78 6.47 0.87 2.22
CA ALA A 78 7.27 -0.22 1.67
C ALA A 78 6.52 -1.55 1.83
N SER A 79 6.90 -2.55 1.03
CA SER A 79 6.31 -3.88 1.08
C SER A 79 6.57 -4.58 2.41
N TRP A 80 5.75 -5.57 2.69
CA TRP A 80 5.88 -6.51 3.78
C TRP A 80 7.32 -7.06 3.89
N PRO A 81 7.92 -7.10 5.09
CA PRO A 81 9.31 -7.55 5.28
C PRO A 81 9.52 -9.05 5.07
N GLY A 82 8.45 -9.84 4.98
CA GLY A 82 8.53 -11.30 4.88
C GLY A 82 8.46 -12.03 6.22
N GLU A 83 8.47 -11.30 7.33
CA GLU A 83 8.39 -11.82 8.70
C GLU A 83 7.54 -10.91 9.59
N ASP A 84 6.97 -11.45 10.65
CA ASP A 84 6.18 -10.70 11.61
C ASP A 84 7.07 -9.78 12.44
N LEU A 85 6.59 -8.53 12.67
CA LEU A 85 7.25 -7.63 13.61
C LEU A 85 6.64 -7.83 15.00
N VAL A 86 7.52 -8.13 15.96
CA VAL A 86 7.18 -8.44 17.36
C VAL A 86 8.06 -7.65 18.31
N ILE A 87 7.78 -7.70 19.60
CA ILE A 87 8.67 -7.12 20.62
C ILE A 87 10.09 -7.67 20.46
N GLY A 88 11.04 -6.78 20.32
CA GLY A 88 12.45 -7.08 20.04
C GLY A 88 12.87 -6.89 18.58
N SER A 89 11.94 -6.82 17.63
CA SER A 89 12.23 -6.42 16.25
C SER A 89 12.79 -5.02 16.19
N SER A 90 13.68 -4.74 15.24
CA SER A 90 14.24 -3.39 15.07
C SER A 90 14.61 -3.10 13.61
N GLY A 91 14.76 -1.82 13.28
CA GLY A 91 15.20 -1.35 11.97
C GLY A 91 14.17 -0.51 11.24
N ASN A 92 14.43 -0.27 9.94
CA ASN A 92 13.63 0.66 9.14
C ASN A 92 12.18 0.24 8.96
N LYS A 93 11.89 -1.06 8.93
CA LYS A 93 10.51 -1.57 8.81
C LYS A 93 9.70 -1.31 10.08
N VAL A 94 10.33 -1.43 11.25
CA VAL A 94 9.71 -1.06 12.53
C VAL A 94 9.46 0.45 12.58
N ARG A 95 10.45 1.25 12.20
CA ARG A 95 10.29 2.72 12.14
C ARG A 95 9.15 3.12 11.21
N GLN A 96 9.05 2.52 10.05
CA GLN A 96 7.96 2.79 9.10
C GLN A 96 6.58 2.52 9.72
N ILE A 97 6.39 1.38 10.40
CA ILE A 97 5.12 1.06 11.05
C ILE A 97 4.81 2.05 12.18
N GLN A 98 5.83 2.46 12.95
CA GLN A 98 5.66 3.47 14.00
C GLN A 98 5.23 4.83 13.42
N GLU A 99 5.86 5.29 12.33
CA GLU A 99 5.47 6.52 11.63
C GLU A 99 4.04 6.44 11.10
N GLN A 100 3.66 5.32 10.53
CA GLN A 100 2.31 5.10 10.02
C GLN A 100 1.28 5.07 11.14
N LEU A 101 1.54 4.36 12.24
CA LEU A 101 0.65 4.33 13.40
C LEU A 101 0.52 5.71 14.05
N ASP A 102 1.60 6.46 14.16
CA ASP A 102 1.56 7.82 14.69
C ASP A 102 0.72 8.75 13.80
N ALA A 103 0.84 8.65 12.49
CA ALA A 103 -0.03 9.38 11.57
C ALA A 103 -1.50 8.97 11.70
N VAL A 104 -1.81 7.67 11.81
CA VAL A 104 -3.16 7.16 12.04
C VAL A 104 -3.73 7.69 13.35
N ALA A 105 -2.92 7.76 14.41
CA ALA A 105 -3.33 8.26 15.72
C ALA A 105 -3.75 9.75 15.71
N THR A 106 -3.38 10.51 14.69
CA THR A 106 -3.87 11.89 14.53
C THR A 106 -5.37 11.97 14.25
N VAL A 107 -5.93 10.93 13.63
CA VAL A 107 -7.35 10.84 13.26
C VAL A 107 -8.09 9.89 14.18
N TYR A 108 -7.48 8.78 14.56
CA TYR A 108 -8.07 7.74 15.40
C TYR A 108 -7.47 7.80 16.81
N SER A 109 -8.07 8.60 17.69
CA SER A 109 -7.58 8.87 19.04
C SER A 109 -7.51 7.63 19.96
N ALA A 110 -8.18 6.55 19.61
CA ALA A 110 -8.07 5.27 20.30
C ALA A 110 -6.71 4.58 20.09
N VAL A 111 -5.98 4.94 19.02
CA VAL A 111 -4.62 4.47 18.76
C VAL A 111 -3.65 5.44 19.44
N PRO A 112 -2.82 4.99 20.41
CA PRO A 112 -1.90 5.89 21.11
C PRO A 112 -0.79 6.40 20.19
N ARG A 113 -0.38 7.66 20.39
CA ARG A 113 0.78 8.25 19.74
C ARG A 113 2.05 7.56 20.23
N ILE A 114 2.96 7.29 19.33
CA ILE A 114 4.24 6.63 19.63
C ILE A 114 5.41 7.31 18.91
N ALA A 115 6.60 7.19 19.49
CA ALA A 115 7.82 7.64 18.81
C ALA A 115 8.27 6.62 17.77
N ALA A 116 8.76 7.12 16.62
CA ALA A 116 9.31 6.30 15.55
C ALA A 116 10.84 6.13 15.74
N ASP A 117 11.21 5.34 16.74
CA ASP A 117 12.60 5.07 17.10
C ASP A 117 13.21 3.86 16.35
N GLY A 118 12.36 3.08 15.68
CA GLY A 118 12.78 1.86 14.97
C GLY A 118 12.98 0.66 15.89
N ILE A 119 12.51 0.71 17.14
CA ILE A 119 12.59 -0.40 18.10
C ILE A 119 11.16 -0.84 18.46
N TYR A 120 10.83 -2.10 18.19
CA TYR A 120 9.52 -2.64 18.53
C TYR A 120 9.45 -2.98 20.01
N GLY A 121 9.13 -1.98 20.81
CA GLY A 121 8.98 -2.10 22.25
C GLY A 121 7.52 -2.30 22.69
N PRO A 122 7.27 -2.36 24.02
CA PRO A 122 5.91 -2.49 24.56
C PRO A 122 4.97 -1.36 24.18
N ALA A 123 5.49 -0.16 23.92
CA ALA A 123 4.69 0.98 23.45
C ALA A 123 4.15 0.73 22.03
N THR A 124 5.02 0.24 21.15
CA THR A 124 4.63 -0.13 19.78
C THR A 124 3.61 -1.27 19.79
N ALA A 125 3.83 -2.31 20.61
CA ALA A 125 2.88 -3.42 20.74
C ALA A 125 1.49 -2.94 21.16
N ARG A 126 1.40 -2.09 22.18
CA ARG A 126 0.10 -1.51 22.60
C ARG A 126 -0.57 -0.67 21.53
N ALA A 127 0.20 0.08 20.74
CA ALA A 127 -0.35 0.85 19.64
C ALA A 127 -0.91 -0.07 18.54
N VAL A 128 -0.23 -1.18 18.26
CA VAL A 128 -0.70 -2.21 17.32
C VAL A 128 -1.95 -2.89 17.85
N GLU A 129 -2.01 -3.28 19.12
CA GLU A 129 -3.21 -3.86 19.75
C GLU A 129 -4.41 -2.92 19.63
N ALA A 130 -4.22 -1.64 19.94
CA ALA A 130 -5.26 -0.64 19.81
C ALA A 130 -5.71 -0.48 18.35
N PHE A 131 -4.78 -0.43 17.41
CA PHE A 131 -5.08 -0.39 15.99
C PHE A 131 -5.88 -1.62 15.55
N GLN A 132 -5.43 -2.82 15.91
CA GLN A 132 -6.10 -4.08 15.58
C GLN A 132 -7.53 -4.09 16.12
N SER A 133 -7.73 -3.64 17.36
CA SER A 133 -9.05 -3.52 17.99
C SER A 133 -9.97 -2.57 17.23
N VAL A 134 -9.47 -1.37 16.86
CA VAL A 134 -10.24 -0.34 16.14
C VAL A 134 -10.68 -0.84 14.75
N PHE A 135 -9.80 -1.58 14.07
CA PHE A 135 -10.04 -2.00 12.68
C PHE A 135 -10.50 -3.47 12.53
N GLY A 136 -10.88 -4.12 13.63
CA GLY A 136 -11.49 -5.45 13.62
C GLY A 136 -10.53 -6.58 13.23
N LEU A 137 -9.24 -6.42 13.51
CA LEU A 137 -8.22 -7.46 13.35
C LEU A 137 -8.07 -8.27 14.65
N PRO A 138 -7.50 -9.50 14.60
CA PRO A 138 -7.08 -10.22 15.79
C PRO A 138 -6.12 -9.36 16.63
N VAL A 139 -6.44 -9.14 17.90
CA VAL A 139 -5.65 -8.29 18.81
C VAL A 139 -4.48 -9.10 19.36
N THR A 140 -3.36 -9.07 18.69
CA THR A 140 -2.16 -9.85 19.00
C THR A 140 -0.97 -8.99 19.44
N GLY A 141 -0.99 -7.70 19.15
CA GLY A 141 0.15 -6.82 19.34
C GLY A 141 1.33 -7.13 18.39
N THR A 142 1.11 -7.98 17.39
CA THR A 142 2.09 -8.37 16.37
C THR A 142 1.69 -7.76 15.04
N VAL A 143 2.64 -7.24 14.27
CA VAL A 143 2.38 -6.83 12.90
C VAL A 143 2.66 -8.01 11.97
N ASP A 144 1.62 -8.80 11.75
CA ASP A 144 1.56 -9.84 10.73
C ASP A 144 1.27 -9.24 9.34
N PHE A 145 1.21 -10.08 8.32
CA PHE A 145 0.91 -9.67 6.94
C PHE A 145 -0.38 -8.85 6.85
N SER A 146 -1.45 -9.30 7.48
CA SER A 146 -2.76 -8.64 7.45
C SER A 146 -2.71 -7.27 8.14
N THR A 147 -2.07 -7.20 9.29
CA THR A 147 -1.91 -5.97 10.07
C THR A 147 -1.03 -4.97 9.33
N TRP A 148 0.08 -5.42 8.70
CA TRP A 148 0.96 -4.57 7.90
C TRP A 148 0.19 -3.83 6.80
N TYR A 149 -0.53 -4.57 5.97
CA TYR A 149 -1.26 -3.97 4.85
C TYR A 149 -2.45 -3.14 5.31
N LYS A 150 -3.09 -3.51 6.43
CA LYS A 150 -4.17 -2.71 7.00
C LYS A 150 -3.67 -1.37 7.54
N ILE A 151 -2.51 -1.35 8.23
CA ILE A 151 -1.88 -0.11 8.69
C ILE A 151 -1.53 0.78 7.48
N SER A 152 -0.88 0.22 6.46
CA SER A 152 -0.50 0.93 5.24
C SER A 152 -1.71 1.51 4.52
N HIS A 153 -2.80 0.76 4.41
CA HIS A 153 -4.04 1.21 3.78
C HIS A 153 -4.66 2.40 4.52
N ILE A 154 -4.80 2.29 5.85
CA ILE A 154 -5.37 3.37 6.66
C ILE A 154 -4.47 4.61 6.64
N TYR A 155 -3.13 4.42 6.69
CA TYR A 155 -2.15 5.49 6.58
C TYR A 155 -2.32 6.29 5.28
N VAL A 156 -2.44 5.63 4.13
CA VAL A 156 -2.67 6.28 2.83
C VAL A 156 -3.95 7.10 2.86
N GLY A 157 -5.02 6.57 3.47
CA GLY A 157 -6.30 7.27 3.60
C GLY A 157 -6.21 8.52 4.49
N VAL A 158 -5.55 8.44 5.65
CA VAL A 158 -5.46 9.57 6.59
C VAL A 158 -4.49 10.65 6.12
N THR A 159 -3.43 10.28 5.41
CA THR A 159 -2.42 11.23 4.89
C THR A 159 -2.76 11.80 3.52
N ARG A 160 -3.74 11.18 2.83
CA ARG A 160 -4.14 11.55 1.47
C ARG A 160 -2.98 11.59 0.45
N ILE A 161 -1.94 10.81 0.69
CA ILE A 161 -0.75 10.79 -0.19
C ILE A 161 -1.05 10.26 -1.60
N ALA A 162 -2.17 9.55 -1.77
CA ALA A 162 -2.64 9.08 -3.08
C ALA A 162 -3.50 10.11 -3.81
N GLU A 163 -3.86 11.23 -3.18
CA GLU A 163 -4.60 12.30 -3.82
C GLU A 163 -3.61 13.24 -4.53
N LEU A 164 -3.64 13.24 -5.87
CA LEU A 164 -2.91 14.22 -6.67
C LEU A 164 -3.52 15.61 -6.42
N LYS A 165 -2.70 16.54 -5.96
CA LYS A 165 -3.07 17.96 -5.85
C LYS A 165 -2.86 18.65 -7.19
#